data_ad7c6d270f1b3a33da6c4a0478d519ed
#
_entry.id   ad7c6d270f1b3a33da6c4a0478d519ed
#
_cell.length_a   1.000
_cell.length_b   1.000
_cell.length_c   1.000
_cell.angle_alpha   90.00
_cell.angle_beta   90.00
_cell.angle_gamma   90.00
#
_symmetry.space_group_name_H-M   'P 1'
#
loop_
_entity.id
_entity.type
_entity.pdbx_description
1 polymer ?
#
loop_
_entity_poly.entity_id
_entity_poly.type
_entity_poly.pdbx_seq_one_letter_code
_entity_poly.pdbx_strand_id
1 'polypeptide(L)'
;MSTIENITSGSVKAGMKAVGASSGDLWMVPIESIKVIDNFNIRTQNAEYGHHIIDLTKSIFENGFWRDKPLSGFIAKEDGEDVIYVVDGHSRLQAAKDAIKMGAPITHLPMVTKPAGTSEEDLIVGLVVSNSGKPLTPLEKAAVCKKLTDHHGMEAAEIGRRLNFSTQYVSELLKLVSAPKKIRTMVESGQISAANAVAAVEKHGNKAADFIEEKLTVAKAAGKTKVTQASLAPKKNKVLEAGLDYIEETEGAGTLIGLLAHITKVSVEEIEAKLKGE
;
A
#
# COMPACT_ATOMS: atom_id res chain seq x y z
N MET A 1 -14.75 -0.04 36.92
CA MET A 1 -13.98 0.38 35.74
C MET A 1 -13.47 1.80 35.97
N SER A 2 -12.18 2.04 35.86
CA SER A 2 -11.61 3.40 35.99
C SER A 2 -11.91 4.18 34.72
N THR A 3 -12.62 5.29 34.83
CA THR A 3 -12.77 6.25 33.74
C THR A 3 -11.62 7.25 33.78
N ILE A 4 -11.30 7.88 32.68
CA ILE A 4 -10.20 8.88 32.59
C ILE A 4 -10.39 10.02 33.59
N GLU A 5 -11.63 10.38 33.90
CA GLU A 5 -12.03 11.42 34.86
C GLU A 5 -11.62 11.09 36.32
N ASN A 6 -11.38 9.80 36.60
CA ASN A 6 -10.99 9.31 37.92
C ASN A 6 -9.51 8.96 38.04
N ILE A 7 -8.73 9.24 36.99
CA ILE A 7 -7.28 8.96 36.95
C ILE A 7 -6.52 10.21 37.44
N THR A 8 -5.88 10.09 38.61
CA THR A 8 -5.01 11.14 39.13
C THR A 8 -3.56 10.89 38.70
N SER A 9 -2.85 11.94 38.30
CA SER A 9 -1.44 11.86 37.94
C SER A 9 -0.58 11.40 39.11
N GLY A 10 0.23 10.37 38.90
CA GLY A 10 1.17 9.82 39.85
C GLY A 10 2.63 10.19 39.56
N SER A 11 3.53 9.85 40.49
CA SER A 11 4.96 9.98 40.29
C SER A 11 5.48 8.88 39.36
N VAL A 12 5.95 9.25 38.15
CA VAL A 12 6.52 8.31 37.18
C VAL A 12 7.69 7.52 37.78
N LYS A 13 8.64 8.22 38.46
CA LYS A 13 9.81 7.57 39.06
C LYS A 13 9.44 6.57 40.15
N ALA A 14 8.51 6.92 41.01
CA ALA A 14 8.05 6.02 42.08
C ALA A 14 7.27 4.82 41.53
N GLY A 15 6.36 5.06 40.57
CA GLY A 15 5.58 3.99 39.95
C GLY A 15 6.45 3.00 39.19
N MET A 16 7.43 3.48 38.38
CA MET A 16 8.35 2.61 37.66
C MET A 16 9.26 1.80 38.59
N LYS A 17 9.76 2.43 39.65
CA LYS A 17 10.57 1.74 40.65
C LYS A 17 9.77 0.64 41.39
N ALA A 18 8.52 0.90 41.71
CA ALA A 18 7.66 -0.05 42.41
C ALA A 18 7.41 -1.35 41.64
N VAL A 19 7.41 -1.30 40.29
CA VAL A 19 7.26 -2.48 39.43
C VAL A 19 8.58 -3.04 38.89
N GLY A 20 9.72 -2.55 39.38
CA GLY A 20 11.04 -3.00 38.94
C GLY A 20 11.40 -2.64 37.49
N ALA A 21 10.75 -1.62 36.92
CA ALA A 21 11.02 -1.20 35.55
C ALA A 21 12.38 -0.50 35.45
N SER A 22 13.09 -0.76 34.34
CA SER A 22 14.30 -0.02 33.94
C SER A 22 14.00 0.98 32.82
N SER A 23 14.81 2.05 32.71
CA SER A 23 14.69 3.01 31.60
C SER A 23 15.69 2.65 30.50
N GLY A 24 15.26 2.82 29.24
CA GLY A 24 16.15 2.80 28.09
C GLY A 24 16.56 4.22 27.68
N ASP A 25 17.57 4.35 26.81
CA ASP A 25 18.09 5.63 26.37
C ASP A 25 17.15 6.30 25.38
N LEU A 26 16.69 7.49 25.74
CA LEU A 26 16.05 8.45 24.86
C LEU A 26 16.99 9.65 24.71
N TRP A 27 17.58 9.78 23.54
CA TRP A 27 18.54 10.85 23.24
C TRP A 27 17.83 12.10 22.74
N MET A 28 18.28 13.26 23.16
CA MET A 28 17.89 14.54 22.55
C MET A 28 19.00 14.95 21.60
N VAL A 29 18.76 14.71 20.30
CA VAL A 29 19.79 14.87 19.24
C VAL A 29 19.62 16.21 18.55
N PRO A 30 20.71 17.04 18.39
CA PRO A 30 20.66 18.25 17.58
C PRO A 30 20.15 17.92 16.15
N ILE A 31 19.19 18.71 15.65
CA ILE A 31 18.52 18.37 14.38
C ILE A 31 19.49 18.40 13.18
N GLU A 32 20.49 19.28 13.24
CA GLU A 32 21.54 19.41 12.24
C GLU A 32 22.47 18.20 12.16
N SER A 33 22.58 17.43 13.26
CA SER A 33 23.39 16.20 13.32
C SER A 33 22.67 14.98 12.73
N ILE A 34 21.37 15.08 12.41
CA ILE A 34 20.58 13.96 11.92
C ILE A 34 20.62 13.95 10.38
N LYS A 35 21.28 12.94 9.82
CA LYS A 35 21.36 12.71 8.38
C LYS A 35 20.26 11.73 7.91
N VAL A 36 19.97 11.76 6.63
CA VAL A 36 19.07 10.84 5.93
C VAL A 36 19.90 9.96 5.00
N ILE A 37 19.64 8.66 4.98
CA ILE A 37 20.30 7.74 4.03
C ILE A 37 19.60 7.90 2.68
N ASP A 38 20.39 8.15 1.62
CA ASP A 38 19.87 8.30 0.27
C ASP A 38 19.11 7.04 -0.19
N ASN A 39 17.94 7.25 -0.80
CA ASN A 39 17.06 6.19 -1.28
C ASN A 39 16.62 5.16 -0.22
N PHE A 40 16.80 5.46 1.07
CA PHE A 40 16.33 4.60 2.15
C PHE A 40 14.85 4.81 2.43
N ASN A 41 14.38 6.05 2.40
CA ASN A 41 12.95 6.37 2.57
C ASN A 41 12.16 5.90 1.34
N ILE A 42 11.27 4.93 1.55
CA ILE A 42 10.45 4.30 0.49
C ILE A 42 9.14 5.03 0.20
N ARG A 43 8.85 6.14 0.89
CA ARG A 43 7.62 6.91 0.73
C ARG A 43 7.54 7.55 -0.65
N THR A 44 6.43 7.31 -1.33
CA THR A 44 6.14 7.96 -2.61
C THR A 44 5.87 9.45 -2.38
N GLN A 45 6.63 10.30 -3.06
CA GLN A 45 6.52 11.77 -2.98
C GLN A 45 5.36 12.27 -3.86
N ASN A 46 4.12 12.05 -3.42
CA ASN A 46 2.90 12.49 -4.11
C ASN A 46 2.18 13.59 -3.33
N ALA A 47 1.10 14.14 -3.89
CA ALA A 47 0.31 15.21 -3.26
C ALA A 47 -0.23 14.81 -1.89
N GLU A 48 -0.66 13.57 -1.71
CA GLU A 48 -1.17 13.05 -0.43
C GLU A 48 -0.06 13.00 0.64
N TYR A 49 1.15 12.61 0.24
CA TYR A 49 2.31 12.68 1.12
C TYR A 49 2.66 14.13 1.48
N GLY A 50 2.59 15.04 0.50
CA GLY A 50 2.80 16.48 0.73
C GLY A 50 1.81 17.06 1.75
N HIS A 51 0.52 16.75 1.64
CA HIS A 51 -0.49 17.16 2.62
C HIS A 51 -0.19 16.60 4.01
N HIS A 52 0.20 15.33 4.11
CA HIS A 52 0.60 14.73 5.38
C HIS A 52 1.80 15.45 6.03
N ILE A 53 2.81 15.85 5.27
CA ILE A 53 3.94 16.64 5.79
C ILE A 53 3.44 18.01 6.27
N ILE A 54 2.56 18.68 5.54
CA ILE A 54 1.99 19.98 5.95
C ILE A 54 1.24 19.86 7.27
N ASP A 55 0.41 18.84 7.44
CA ASP A 55 -0.36 18.61 8.67
C ASP A 55 0.56 18.31 9.86
N LEU A 56 1.60 17.48 9.68
CA LEU A 56 2.61 17.23 10.68
C LEU A 56 3.38 18.51 11.03
N THR A 57 3.74 19.34 10.03
CA THR A 57 4.46 20.61 10.24
C THR A 57 3.65 21.55 11.10
N LYS A 58 2.36 21.73 10.80
CA LYS A 58 1.45 22.55 11.62
C LYS A 58 1.37 22.03 13.06
N SER A 59 1.15 20.72 13.21
CA SER A 59 1.07 20.10 14.54
C SER A 59 2.36 20.31 15.36
N ILE A 60 3.51 20.13 14.74
CA ILE A 60 4.82 20.32 15.39
C ILE A 60 5.07 21.81 15.69
N PHE A 61 4.66 22.71 14.82
CA PHE A 61 4.79 24.15 15.03
C PHE A 61 3.97 24.61 16.25
N GLU A 62 2.73 24.14 16.38
CA GLU A 62 1.80 24.52 17.44
C GLU A 62 2.10 23.86 18.78
N ASN A 63 2.46 22.57 18.77
CA ASN A 63 2.53 21.74 19.98
C ASN A 63 3.98 21.33 20.36
N GLY A 64 4.95 21.65 19.53
CA GLY A 64 6.31 21.12 19.64
C GLY A 64 6.42 19.67 19.13
N PHE A 65 7.62 19.13 19.14
CA PHE A 65 7.84 17.73 18.77
C PHE A 65 7.51 16.79 19.93
N TRP A 66 6.62 15.83 19.71
CA TRP A 66 6.15 14.91 20.73
C TRP A 66 7.24 13.93 21.18
N ARG A 67 7.56 13.96 22.46
CA ARG A 67 8.64 13.17 23.04
C ARG A 67 8.31 11.66 23.09
N ASP A 68 7.05 11.30 23.16
CA ASP A 68 6.53 9.93 23.14
C ASP A 68 6.44 9.33 21.72
N LYS A 69 6.81 10.11 20.70
CA LYS A 69 6.92 9.70 19.29
C LYS A 69 8.35 9.93 18.77
N PRO A 70 9.39 9.37 19.41
CA PRO A 70 10.78 9.65 19.04
C PRO A 70 11.08 9.16 17.61
N LEU A 71 12.11 9.74 17.00
CA LEU A 71 12.72 9.18 15.80
C LEU A 71 13.44 7.87 16.16
N SER A 72 13.64 6.99 15.18
CA SER A 72 14.57 5.88 15.33
C SER A 72 15.83 6.18 14.54
N GLY A 73 16.97 6.12 15.20
CA GLY A 73 18.28 6.40 14.63
C GLY A 73 19.17 5.16 14.51
N PHE A 74 20.14 5.23 13.62
CA PHE A 74 21.20 4.26 13.45
C PHE A 74 22.54 5.00 13.39
N ILE A 75 23.54 4.50 14.09
CA ILE A 75 24.89 5.08 14.09
C ILE A 75 25.74 4.27 13.10
N ALA A 76 26.25 4.94 12.08
CA ALA A 76 27.18 4.38 11.11
C ALA A 76 28.54 5.09 11.19
N LYS A 77 29.59 4.43 10.73
CA LYS A 77 30.90 5.04 10.53
C LYS A 77 31.04 5.49 9.08
N GLU A 78 31.36 6.78 8.89
CA GLU A 78 31.75 7.36 7.61
C GLU A 78 33.12 8.03 7.80
N ASP A 79 34.07 7.64 6.99
CA ASP A 79 35.45 8.21 7.06
C ASP A 79 36.07 8.20 8.46
N GLY A 80 35.68 7.21 9.29
CA GLY A 80 36.13 7.07 10.66
C GLY A 80 35.31 7.81 11.73
N GLU A 81 34.42 8.70 11.32
CA GLU A 81 33.52 9.47 12.18
C GLU A 81 32.17 8.77 12.40
N ASP A 82 31.59 8.92 13.60
CA ASP A 82 30.24 8.41 13.89
C ASP A 82 29.18 9.38 13.35
N VAL A 83 28.32 8.87 12.48
CA VAL A 83 27.25 9.62 11.83
C VAL A 83 25.89 9.09 12.25
N ILE A 84 24.97 9.99 12.58
CA ILE A 84 23.62 9.67 13.03
C ILE A 84 22.67 9.70 11.84
N TYR A 85 22.12 8.54 11.49
CA TYR A 85 21.11 8.42 10.46
C TYR A 85 19.71 8.15 11.03
N VAL A 86 18.69 8.83 10.49
CA VAL A 86 17.31 8.46 10.76
C VAL A 86 16.94 7.23 9.94
N VAL A 87 16.34 6.22 10.59
CA VAL A 87 15.84 5.00 9.95
C VAL A 87 14.33 4.82 10.11
N ASP A 88 13.68 5.53 11.06
CA ASP A 88 12.23 5.70 11.11
C ASP A 88 11.88 7.11 11.58
N GLY A 89 10.78 7.63 11.06
CA GLY A 89 10.30 8.98 11.34
C GLY A 89 10.76 10.04 10.33
N HIS A 90 11.13 9.66 9.10
CA HIS A 90 11.53 10.59 8.05
C HIS A 90 10.53 11.74 7.83
N SER A 91 9.22 11.43 7.83
CA SER A 91 8.16 12.44 7.71
C SER A 91 8.17 13.41 8.90
N ARG A 92 8.37 12.91 10.11
CA ARG A 92 8.45 13.73 11.33
C ARG A 92 9.71 14.60 11.34
N LEU A 93 10.83 14.07 10.87
CA LEU A 93 12.08 14.85 10.72
C LEU A 93 11.89 15.96 9.68
N GLN A 94 11.31 15.67 8.52
CA GLN A 94 11.02 16.66 7.50
C GLN A 94 10.08 17.75 8.03
N ALA A 95 8.99 17.36 8.67
CA ALA A 95 8.02 18.29 9.24
C ALA A 95 8.63 19.16 10.36
N ALA A 96 9.52 18.61 11.19
CA ALA A 96 10.25 19.38 12.20
C ALA A 96 11.19 20.41 11.55
N LYS A 97 11.92 20.04 10.50
CA LYS A 97 12.77 20.98 9.75
C LYS A 97 11.93 22.12 9.12
N ASP A 98 10.75 21.81 8.60
CA ASP A 98 9.87 22.82 8.03
C ASP A 98 9.21 23.71 9.10
N ALA A 99 8.83 23.14 10.26
CA ALA A 99 8.35 23.92 11.41
C ALA A 99 9.43 24.90 11.93
N ILE A 100 10.70 24.50 11.98
CA ILE A 100 11.81 25.37 12.36
C ILE A 100 11.96 26.55 11.38
N LYS A 101 11.84 26.30 10.06
CA LYS A 101 11.85 27.37 9.05
C LYS A 101 10.70 28.37 9.24
N MET A 102 9.57 27.92 9.82
CA MET A 102 8.45 28.77 10.20
C MET A 102 8.65 29.50 11.54
N GLY A 103 9.74 29.24 12.26
CA GLY A 103 10.06 29.89 13.52
C GLY A 103 9.82 29.02 14.79
N ALA A 104 9.57 27.72 14.67
CA ALA A 104 9.44 26.86 15.84
C ALA A 104 10.76 26.79 16.62
N PRO A 105 10.77 26.96 17.97
CA PRO A 105 11.99 26.99 18.79
C PRO A 105 12.51 25.57 19.10
N ILE A 106 12.68 24.75 18.05
CA ILE A 106 13.14 23.36 18.19
C ILE A 106 14.59 23.27 17.76
N THR A 107 15.47 22.82 18.66
CA THR A 107 16.91 22.63 18.41
C THR A 107 17.29 21.15 18.43
N HIS A 108 16.57 20.33 19.19
CA HIS A 108 16.85 18.91 19.39
C HIS A 108 15.59 18.07 19.17
N LEU A 109 15.77 16.87 18.65
CA LEU A 109 14.68 15.89 18.48
C LEU A 109 14.92 14.66 19.35
N PRO A 110 13.83 14.09 19.94
CA PRO A 110 13.92 12.84 20.68
C PRO A 110 14.21 11.68 19.71
N MET A 111 15.17 10.84 20.05
CA MET A 111 15.60 9.70 19.23
C MET A 111 15.93 8.49 20.09
N VAL A 112 15.49 7.32 19.68
CA VAL A 112 15.97 6.02 20.16
C VAL A 112 16.87 5.43 19.09
N THR A 113 17.96 4.75 19.49
CA THR A 113 18.91 4.17 18.53
C THR A 113 18.67 2.67 18.35
N LYS A 114 18.90 2.19 17.15
CA LYS A 114 19.02 0.75 16.89
C LYS A 114 20.30 0.23 17.55
N PRO A 115 20.33 -1.04 17.98
CA PRO A 115 21.54 -1.66 18.53
C PRO A 115 22.71 -1.56 17.54
N ALA A 116 23.93 -1.48 18.09
CA ALA A 116 25.14 -1.57 17.30
C ALA A 116 25.16 -2.92 16.53
N GLY A 117 25.59 -2.87 15.26
CA GLY A 117 25.63 -4.07 14.40
C GLY A 117 24.27 -4.50 13.83
N THR A 118 23.21 -3.68 13.97
CA THR A 118 21.96 -3.93 13.24
C THR A 118 22.25 -4.02 11.74
N SER A 119 21.83 -5.10 11.10
CA SER A 119 22.07 -5.33 9.67
C SER A 119 21.26 -4.40 8.78
N GLU A 120 21.69 -4.20 7.54
CA GLU A 120 20.94 -3.40 6.57
C GLU A 120 19.54 -4.02 6.31
N GLU A 121 19.48 -5.37 6.25
CA GLU A 121 18.20 -6.07 6.09
C GLU A 121 17.25 -5.76 7.25
N ASP A 122 17.73 -5.75 8.50
CA ASP A 122 16.91 -5.43 9.67
C ASP A 122 16.43 -3.98 9.64
N LEU A 123 17.24 -3.06 9.17
CA LEU A 123 16.84 -1.67 8.97
C LEU A 123 15.74 -1.56 7.90
N ILE A 124 15.88 -2.28 6.78
CA ILE A 124 14.87 -2.28 5.69
C ILE A 124 13.57 -2.94 6.16
N VAL A 125 13.64 -4.08 6.83
CA VAL A 125 12.47 -4.73 7.45
C VAL A 125 11.78 -3.80 8.42
N GLY A 126 12.56 -3.05 9.20
CA GLY A 126 12.07 -2.03 10.14
C GLY A 126 11.18 -0.97 9.49
N LEU A 127 11.40 -0.61 8.21
CA LEU A 127 10.55 0.36 7.49
C LEU A 127 9.09 -0.10 7.37
N VAL A 128 8.85 -1.40 7.33
CA VAL A 128 7.49 -1.96 7.24
C VAL A 128 6.92 -2.27 8.63
N VAL A 129 7.71 -2.98 9.45
CA VAL A 129 7.24 -3.52 10.73
C VAL A 129 7.04 -2.43 11.79
N SER A 130 7.93 -1.43 11.85
CA SER A 130 7.83 -0.34 12.83
C SER A 130 6.94 0.82 12.40
N ASN A 131 6.33 0.74 11.21
CA ASN A 131 5.50 1.83 10.68
C ASN A 131 4.17 1.95 11.42
N SER A 132 4.17 2.72 12.50
CA SER A 132 2.99 3.03 13.32
C SER A 132 2.21 4.27 12.86
N GLY A 133 2.71 4.98 11.87
CA GLY A 133 2.08 6.18 11.31
C GLY A 133 1.18 5.89 10.10
N LYS A 134 1.29 6.69 9.04
CA LYS A 134 0.56 6.46 7.78
C LYS A 134 0.95 5.10 7.19
N PRO A 135 0.00 4.17 6.95
CA PRO A 135 0.31 2.86 6.37
C PRO A 135 1.03 2.97 5.03
N LEU A 136 1.93 2.01 4.76
CA LEU A 136 2.58 1.90 3.45
C LEU A 136 1.59 1.45 2.39
N THR A 137 1.63 2.10 1.22
CA THR A 137 0.88 1.68 0.04
C THR A 137 1.40 0.33 -0.50
N PRO A 138 0.61 -0.39 -1.32
CA PRO A 138 1.09 -1.62 -1.95
C PRO A 138 2.37 -1.44 -2.77
N LEU A 139 2.53 -0.31 -3.47
CA LEU A 139 3.75 -0.02 -4.23
C LEU A 139 4.96 0.24 -3.33
N GLU A 140 4.78 0.93 -2.22
CA GLU A 140 5.83 1.13 -1.22
C GLU A 140 6.27 -0.20 -0.58
N LYS A 141 5.31 -1.07 -0.22
CA LYS A 141 5.60 -2.43 0.26
C LYS A 141 6.32 -3.26 -0.81
N ALA A 142 5.89 -3.15 -2.07
CA ALA A 142 6.51 -3.82 -3.20
C ALA A 142 7.97 -3.38 -3.40
N ALA A 143 8.27 -2.08 -3.22
CA ALA A 143 9.63 -1.55 -3.28
C ALA A 143 10.52 -2.13 -2.17
N VAL A 144 10.00 -2.31 -0.94
CA VAL A 144 10.73 -2.99 0.14
C VAL A 144 11.02 -4.45 -0.21
N CYS A 145 9.99 -5.21 -0.65
CA CYS A 145 10.18 -6.60 -1.04
C CYS A 145 11.24 -6.73 -2.15
N LYS A 146 11.17 -5.85 -3.17
CA LYS A 146 12.17 -5.83 -4.25
C LYS A 146 13.56 -5.54 -3.74
N LYS A 147 13.74 -4.58 -2.83
CA LYS A 147 15.04 -4.24 -2.25
C LYS A 147 15.62 -5.43 -1.48
N LEU A 148 14.81 -6.13 -0.69
CA LEU A 148 15.24 -7.33 0.04
C LEU A 148 15.61 -8.49 -0.91
N THR A 149 14.90 -8.67 -2.02
CA THR A 149 15.24 -9.67 -3.03
C THR A 149 16.51 -9.29 -3.79
N ASP A 150 16.59 -8.07 -4.33
CA ASP A 150 17.67 -7.67 -5.25
C ASP A 150 19.01 -7.47 -4.54
N HIS A 151 19.02 -6.90 -3.33
CA HIS A 151 20.27 -6.57 -2.62
C HIS A 151 20.69 -7.63 -1.61
N HIS A 152 19.73 -8.37 -1.06
CA HIS A 152 20.00 -9.34 0.01
C HIS A 152 19.66 -10.79 -0.40
N GLY A 153 19.19 -11.03 -1.63
CA GLY A 153 18.91 -12.35 -2.16
C GLY A 153 17.81 -13.11 -1.43
N MET A 154 16.95 -12.40 -0.68
CA MET A 154 15.90 -13.05 0.12
C MET A 154 14.80 -13.63 -0.74
N GLU A 155 14.42 -14.88 -0.44
CA GLU A 155 13.29 -15.57 -1.04
C GLU A 155 11.95 -15.02 -0.53
N ALA A 156 10.89 -15.11 -1.35
CA ALA A 156 9.57 -14.58 -1.02
C ALA A 156 8.99 -15.14 0.30
N ALA A 157 9.30 -16.42 0.62
CA ALA A 157 8.87 -17.05 1.87
C ALA A 157 9.56 -16.42 3.10
N GLU A 158 10.85 -16.10 2.98
CA GLU A 158 11.60 -15.45 4.05
C GLU A 158 11.14 -14.02 4.26
N ILE A 159 10.99 -13.25 3.18
CA ILE A 159 10.44 -11.89 3.21
C ILE A 159 9.06 -11.90 3.87
N GLY A 160 8.19 -12.84 3.49
CA GLY A 160 6.87 -13.01 4.09
C GLY A 160 6.92 -13.21 5.59
N ARG A 161 7.79 -14.13 6.06
CA ARG A 161 7.99 -14.39 7.48
C ARG A 161 8.48 -13.15 8.24
N ARG A 162 9.45 -12.41 7.70
CA ARG A 162 10.04 -11.23 8.35
C ARG A 162 9.10 -10.03 8.37
N LEU A 163 8.29 -9.83 7.33
CA LEU A 163 7.33 -8.72 7.20
C LEU A 163 5.94 -9.06 7.74
N ASN A 164 5.71 -10.28 8.19
CA ASN A 164 4.39 -10.82 8.55
C ASN A 164 3.39 -10.75 7.39
N PHE A 165 3.85 -11.14 6.19
CA PHE A 165 3.05 -11.27 4.97
C PHE A 165 2.97 -12.73 4.54
N SER A 166 1.91 -13.11 3.80
CA SER A 166 1.90 -14.41 3.14
C SER A 166 2.91 -14.42 1.98
N THR A 167 3.49 -15.58 1.69
CA THR A 167 4.39 -15.76 0.55
C THR A 167 3.74 -15.37 -0.77
N GLN A 168 2.44 -15.68 -0.92
CA GLN A 168 1.65 -15.27 -2.09
C GLN A 168 1.58 -13.75 -2.20
N TYR A 169 1.29 -13.04 -1.11
CA TYR A 169 1.23 -11.58 -1.14
C TYR A 169 2.58 -10.94 -1.49
N VAL A 170 3.69 -11.48 -0.99
CA VAL A 170 5.03 -11.04 -1.40
C VAL A 170 5.26 -11.25 -2.90
N SER A 171 4.87 -12.42 -3.43
CA SER A 171 4.97 -12.72 -4.87
C SER A 171 4.14 -11.74 -5.70
N GLU A 172 2.93 -11.39 -5.27
CA GLU A 172 2.08 -10.38 -5.91
C GLU A 172 2.74 -8.98 -5.87
N LEU A 173 3.33 -8.59 -4.74
CA LEU A 173 4.06 -7.33 -4.61
C LEU A 173 5.27 -7.26 -5.55
N LEU A 174 6.03 -8.35 -5.69
CA LEU A 174 7.17 -8.43 -6.62
C LEU A 174 6.72 -8.33 -8.09
N LYS A 175 5.59 -8.95 -8.45
CA LYS A 175 4.97 -8.78 -9.77
C LYS A 175 4.52 -7.34 -9.99
N LEU A 176 3.92 -6.71 -8.98
CA LEU A 176 3.44 -5.34 -9.05
C LEU A 176 4.58 -4.33 -9.29
N VAL A 177 5.70 -4.45 -8.58
CA VAL A 177 6.84 -3.53 -8.76
C VAL A 177 7.53 -3.73 -10.11
N SER A 178 7.44 -4.93 -10.68
CA SER A 178 7.97 -5.26 -12.01
C SER A 178 7.00 -4.94 -13.16
N ALA A 179 5.75 -4.55 -12.84
CA ALA A 179 4.77 -4.17 -13.85
C ALA A 179 5.17 -2.88 -14.60
N PRO A 180 4.70 -2.67 -15.84
CA PRO A 180 4.95 -1.46 -16.61
C PRO A 180 4.63 -0.19 -15.81
N LYS A 181 5.43 0.87 -15.99
CA LYS A 181 5.27 2.16 -15.28
C LYS A 181 3.85 2.68 -15.37
N LYS A 182 3.20 2.58 -16.54
CA LYS A 182 1.82 3.00 -16.76
C LYS A 182 0.84 2.33 -15.80
N ILE A 183 0.96 1.02 -15.58
CA ILE A 183 0.12 0.26 -14.64
C ILE A 183 0.40 0.69 -13.20
N ARG A 184 1.67 0.85 -12.82
CA ARG A 184 2.05 1.32 -11.48
C ARG A 184 1.47 2.70 -11.19
N THR A 185 1.50 3.62 -12.16
CA THR A 185 0.87 4.96 -12.03
C THR A 185 -0.64 4.86 -11.85
N MET A 186 -1.33 3.93 -12.54
CA MET A 186 -2.77 3.69 -12.35
C MET A 186 -3.09 3.15 -10.94
N VAL A 187 -2.22 2.30 -10.39
CA VAL A 187 -2.35 1.82 -9.00
C VAL A 187 -2.11 2.96 -8.01
N GLU A 188 -1.08 3.75 -8.21
CA GLU A 188 -0.73 4.91 -7.37
C GLU A 188 -1.85 5.96 -7.32
N SER A 189 -2.48 6.25 -8.46
CA SER A 189 -3.62 7.16 -8.56
C SER A 189 -4.96 6.54 -8.12
N GLY A 190 -4.94 5.28 -7.65
CA GLY A 190 -6.14 4.59 -7.18
C GLY A 190 -7.15 4.22 -8.26
N GLN A 191 -6.78 4.28 -9.54
CA GLN A 191 -7.64 3.92 -10.67
C GLN A 191 -7.88 2.41 -10.77
N ILE A 192 -6.97 1.60 -10.27
CA ILE A 192 -7.08 0.14 -10.15
C ILE A 192 -6.43 -0.31 -8.85
N SER A 193 -6.95 -1.38 -8.23
CA SER A 193 -6.30 -1.98 -7.05
C SER A 193 -5.04 -2.75 -7.46
N ALA A 194 -4.08 -2.89 -6.54
CA ALA A 194 -2.85 -3.66 -6.75
C ALA A 194 -3.13 -5.09 -7.21
N ALA A 195 -4.04 -5.80 -6.54
CA ALA A 195 -4.42 -7.17 -6.89
C ALA A 195 -5.01 -7.27 -8.31
N ASN A 196 -5.91 -6.35 -8.68
CA ASN A 196 -6.50 -6.33 -10.01
C ASN A 196 -5.46 -5.99 -11.09
N ALA A 197 -4.50 -5.12 -10.79
CA ALA A 197 -3.41 -4.79 -11.69
C ALA A 197 -2.50 -6.00 -11.94
N VAL A 198 -2.13 -6.74 -10.89
CA VAL A 198 -1.33 -7.97 -11.01
C VAL A 198 -2.08 -9.02 -11.83
N ALA A 199 -3.37 -9.27 -11.53
CA ALA A 199 -4.19 -10.21 -12.29
C ALA A 199 -4.31 -9.83 -13.78
N ALA A 200 -4.43 -8.53 -14.09
CA ALA A 200 -4.45 -8.06 -15.48
C ALA A 200 -3.10 -8.29 -16.19
N VAL A 201 -1.97 -8.05 -15.48
CA VAL A 201 -0.63 -8.32 -16.03
C VAL A 201 -0.43 -9.82 -16.29
N GLU A 202 -0.82 -10.68 -15.37
CA GLU A 202 -0.73 -12.14 -15.54
C GLU A 202 -1.56 -12.64 -16.72
N LYS A 203 -2.76 -12.09 -16.89
CA LYS A 203 -3.69 -12.54 -17.95
C LYS A 203 -3.37 -11.96 -19.33
N HIS A 204 -2.93 -10.72 -19.40
CA HIS A 204 -2.80 -9.96 -20.66
C HIS A 204 -1.35 -9.61 -21.02
N GLY A 205 -0.38 -9.86 -20.14
CA GLY A 205 1.03 -9.59 -20.38
C GLY A 205 1.28 -8.14 -20.82
N ASN A 206 1.97 -7.95 -21.92
CA ASN A 206 2.29 -6.62 -22.45
C ASN A 206 1.06 -5.78 -22.86
N LYS A 207 -0.12 -6.40 -23.08
CA LYS A 207 -1.37 -5.70 -23.41
C LYS A 207 -2.18 -5.29 -22.17
N ALA A 208 -1.69 -5.60 -20.97
CA ALA A 208 -2.42 -5.32 -19.74
C ALA A 208 -2.72 -3.83 -19.54
N ALA A 209 -1.79 -2.95 -19.90
CA ALA A 209 -1.97 -1.50 -19.75
C ALA A 209 -3.12 -0.99 -20.62
N ASP A 210 -3.16 -1.38 -21.88
CA ASP A 210 -4.20 -0.96 -22.83
C ASP A 210 -5.56 -1.55 -22.44
N PHE A 211 -5.58 -2.81 -22.00
CA PHE A 211 -6.77 -3.45 -21.47
C PHE A 211 -7.35 -2.70 -20.25
N ILE A 212 -6.50 -2.33 -19.29
CA ILE A 212 -6.95 -1.58 -18.09
C ILE A 212 -7.48 -0.20 -18.50
N GLU A 213 -6.84 0.50 -19.45
CA GLU A 213 -7.31 1.79 -19.95
C GLU A 213 -8.67 1.72 -20.63
N GLU A 214 -8.87 0.70 -21.48
CA GLU A 214 -10.18 0.45 -22.09
C GLU A 214 -11.26 0.32 -21.00
N LYS A 215 -11.01 -0.53 -19.98
CA LYS A 215 -11.94 -0.72 -18.87
C LYS A 215 -12.14 0.53 -18.02
N LEU A 216 -11.08 1.33 -17.85
CA LEU A 216 -11.16 2.60 -17.14
C LEU A 216 -12.02 3.61 -17.90
N THR A 217 -11.89 3.68 -19.22
CA THR A 217 -12.70 4.53 -20.09
C THR A 217 -14.20 4.18 -20.00
N VAL A 218 -14.51 2.89 -20.05
CA VAL A 218 -15.89 2.39 -19.87
C VAL A 218 -16.41 2.69 -18.46
N ALA A 219 -15.56 2.53 -17.42
CA ALA A 219 -15.94 2.83 -16.06
C ALA A 219 -16.23 4.33 -15.86
N LYS A 220 -15.40 5.21 -16.43
CA LYS A 220 -15.59 6.68 -16.41
C LYS A 220 -16.87 7.09 -17.12
N ALA A 221 -17.18 6.52 -18.27
CA ALA A 221 -18.45 6.76 -18.97
C ALA A 221 -19.68 6.36 -18.14
N ALA A 222 -19.52 5.38 -17.23
CA ALA A 222 -20.53 4.96 -16.26
C ALA A 222 -20.46 5.73 -14.91
N GLY A 223 -19.75 6.86 -14.83
CA GLY A 223 -19.59 7.69 -13.62
C GLY A 223 -18.71 7.10 -12.53
N LYS A 224 -17.91 6.06 -12.83
CA LYS A 224 -17.01 5.40 -11.88
C LYS A 224 -15.57 5.90 -12.05
N THR A 225 -14.85 6.08 -10.96
CA THR A 225 -13.44 6.54 -10.97
C THR A 225 -12.43 5.39 -10.97
N LYS A 226 -12.87 4.14 -10.74
CA LYS A 226 -12.02 2.98 -10.53
C LYS A 226 -12.45 1.79 -11.38
N VAL A 227 -11.45 1.01 -11.82
CA VAL A 227 -11.66 -0.30 -12.42
C VAL A 227 -11.82 -1.33 -11.29
N THR A 228 -12.94 -2.05 -11.27
CA THR A 228 -13.24 -3.10 -10.29
C THR A 228 -13.02 -4.49 -10.89
N GLN A 229 -12.94 -5.52 -10.04
CA GLN A 229 -12.83 -6.91 -10.50
C GLN A 229 -14.00 -7.30 -11.44
N ALA A 230 -15.21 -6.85 -11.13
CA ALA A 230 -16.37 -7.09 -11.98
C ALA A 230 -16.25 -6.44 -13.39
N SER A 231 -15.56 -5.28 -13.49
CA SER A 231 -15.32 -4.64 -14.79
C SER A 231 -14.19 -5.29 -15.59
N LEU A 232 -13.30 -6.04 -14.93
CA LEU A 232 -12.24 -6.82 -15.57
C LEU A 232 -12.73 -8.21 -16.03
N ALA A 233 -13.81 -8.72 -15.45
CA ALA A 233 -14.42 -9.97 -15.88
C ALA A 233 -14.89 -9.84 -17.36
N PRO A 234 -14.78 -10.91 -18.15
CA PRO A 234 -15.37 -10.91 -19.47
C PRO A 234 -16.87 -10.60 -19.34
N LYS A 235 -17.37 -9.72 -20.20
CA LYS A 235 -18.82 -9.51 -20.24
C LYS A 235 -19.47 -10.86 -20.55
N LYS A 236 -20.32 -11.32 -19.65
CA LYS A 236 -21.14 -12.49 -19.92
C LYS A 236 -21.93 -12.24 -21.19
N ASN A 237 -21.73 -13.08 -22.16
CA ASN A 237 -22.53 -13.01 -23.38
C ASN A 237 -23.89 -13.67 -23.07
N LYS A 238 -24.88 -12.83 -22.74
CA LYS A 238 -26.21 -13.30 -22.38
C LYS A 238 -26.85 -14.19 -23.48
N VAL A 239 -26.46 -13.96 -24.72
CA VAL A 239 -26.92 -14.80 -25.86
C VAL A 239 -26.27 -16.18 -25.78
N LEU A 240 -24.96 -16.24 -25.48
CA LEU A 240 -24.25 -17.52 -25.32
C LEU A 240 -24.75 -18.29 -24.08
N GLU A 241 -24.95 -17.60 -22.95
CA GLU A 241 -25.52 -18.23 -21.75
C GLU A 241 -26.91 -18.78 -22.02
N ALA A 242 -27.82 -17.97 -22.58
CA ALA A 242 -29.16 -18.44 -22.93
C ALA A 242 -29.14 -19.59 -23.96
N GLY A 243 -28.16 -19.61 -24.86
CA GLY A 243 -27.96 -20.74 -25.80
C GLY A 243 -27.48 -22.01 -25.10
N LEU A 244 -26.58 -21.89 -24.13
CA LEU A 244 -26.12 -23.03 -23.34
C LEU A 244 -27.23 -23.59 -22.45
N ASP A 245 -27.99 -22.70 -21.77
CA ASP A 245 -29.16 -23.08 -20.98
C ASP A 245 -30.16 -23.86 -21.81
N TYR A 246 -30.44 -23.37 -23.04
CA TYR A 246 -31.35 -24.09 -23.97
C TYR A 246 -30.83 -25.48 -24.37
N ILE A 247 -29.53 -25.60 -24.65
CA ILE A 247 -28.91 -26.89 -25.00
C ILE A 247 -28.97 -27.86 -23.81
N GLU A 248 -28.75 -27.37 -22.59
CA GLU A 248 -28.86 -28.17 -21.38
C GLU A 248 -30.30 -28.61 -21.12
N GLU A 249 -31.28 -27.69 -21.19
CA GLU A 249 -32.71 -27.97 -21.00
C GLU A 249 -33.28 -28.98 -22.04
N THR A 250 -32.74 -29.00 -23.26
CA THR A 250 -33.17 -29.89 -24.32
C THR A 250 -32.32 -31.16 -24.48
N GLU A 251 -31.35 -31.37 -23.58
CA GLU A 251 -30.38 -32.47 -23.66
C GLU A 251 -29.67 -32.56 -25.04
N GLY A 252 -29.47 -31.40 -25.68
CA GLY A 252 -28.88 -31.31 -27.02
C GLY A 252 -29.81 -31.63 -28.20
N ALA A 253 -31.09 -31.93 -27.97
CA ALA A 253 -32.07 -32.26 -29.01
C ALA A 253 -32.85 -31.03 -29.54
N GLY A 254 -32.48 -29.81 -29.09
CA GLY A 254 -33.17 -28.58 -29.46
C GLY A 254 -32.98 -28.19 -30.92
N THR A 255 -34.00 -27.54 -31.50
CA THR A 255 -33.96 -27.02 -32.86
C THR A 255 -33.40 -25.60 -32.92
N LEU A 256 -32.89 -25.18 -34.09
CA LEU A 256 -32.40 -23.81 -34.28
C LEU A 256 -33.47 -22.76 -33.99
N ILE A 257 -34.72 -23.04 -34.35
CA ILE A 257 -35.86 -22.14 -34.09
C ILE A 257 -36.17 -22.09 -32.60
N GLY A 258 -36.15 -23.22 -31.90
CA GLY A 258 -36.30 -23.28 -30.45
C GLY A 258 -35.19 -22.53 -29.73
N LEU A 259 -33.93 -22.64 -30.18
CA LEU A 259 -32.82 -21.86 -29.67
C LEU A 259 -33.02 -20.34 -29.84
N LEU A 260 -33.47 -19.93 -31.04
CA LEU A 260 -33.79 -18.52 -31.31
C LEU A 260 -34.92 -18.02 -30.40
N ALA A 261 -35.98 -18.82 -30.22
CA ALA A 261 -37.10 -18.49 -29.34
C ALA A 261 -36.65 -18.32 -27.89
N HIS A 262 -35.80 -19.21 -27.38
CA HIS A 262 -35.25 -19.15 -26.04
C HIS A 262 -34.37 -17.89 -25.81
N ILE A 263 -33.48 -17.57 -26.76
CA ILE A 263 -32.61 -16.39 -26.69
C ILE A 263 -33.39 -15.09 -26.82
N THR A 264 -34.32 -14.99 -27.74
CA THR A 264 -35.07 -13.75 -28.04
C THR A 264 -36.28 -13.53 -27.15
N LYS A 265 -36.71 -14.55 -26.42
CA LYS A 265 -37.97 -14.59 -25.64
C LYS A 265 -39.20 -14.34 -26.49
N VAL A 266 -39.15 -14.71 -27.76
CA VAL A 266 -40.25 -14.70 -28.75
C VAL A 266 -40.75 -16.12 -28.94
N SER A 267 -42.02 -16.32 -29.17
CA SER A 267 -42.57 -17.67 -29.36
C SER A 267 -42.06 -18.33 -30.64
N VAL A 268 -42.06 -19.66 -30.66
CA VAL A 268 -41.61 -20.44 -31.83
C VAL A 268 -42.50 -20.13 -33.04
N GLU A 269 -43.82 -20.02 -32.83
CA GLU A 269 -44.79 -19.70 -33.84
C GLU A 269 -44.55 -18.32 -34.48
N GLU A 270 -44.19 -17.31 -33.65
CA GLU A 270 -43.90 -15.96 -34.12
C GLU A 270 -42.62 -15.90 -34.95
N ILE A 271 -41.61 -16.71 -34.57
CA ILE A 271 -40.34 -16.80 -35.32
C ILE A 271 -40.60 -17.50 -36.64
N GLU A 272 -41.40 -18.58 -36.65
CA GLU A 272 -41.76 -19.31 -37.88
C GLU A 272 -42.59 -18.44 -38.85
N ALA A 273 -43.53 -17.63 -38.34
CA ALA A 273 -44.27 -16.68 -39.13
C ALA A 273 -43.37 -15.65 -39.82
N LYS A 274 -42.46 -15.05 -39.07
CA LYS A 274 -41.47 -14.09 -39.60
C LYS A 274 -40.54 -14.73 -40.65
N LEU A 275 -40.16 -15.98 -40.48
CA LEU A 275 -39.34 -16.70 -41.47
C LEU A 275 -40.12 -17.02 -42.77
N LYS A 276 -41.43 -17.19 -42.69
CA LYS A 276 -42.31 -17.42 -43.85
C LYS A 276 -42.72 -16.14 -44.58
N GLY A 277 -42.41 -14.94 -43.98
CA GLY A 277 -42.73 -13.65 -44.58
C GLY A 277 -44.19 -13.22 -44.35
N GLU A 278 -44.83 -13.73 -43.31
CA GLU A 278 -46.15 -13.34 -42.85
C GLU A 278 -46.13 -12.20 -41.82
#